data_299d633287f22453c70c7c6af5795d6c
#
_entry.id   299d633287f22453c70c7c6af5795d6c
#
_cell.length_a   1.000
_cell.length_b   1.000
_cell.length_c   1.000
_cell.angle_alpha   90.00
_cell.angle_beta   90.00
_cell.angle_gamma   90.00
#
_symmetry.space_group_name_H-M   'P 1'
#
loop_
_entity.id
_entity.type
_entity.pdbx_description
1 polymer ?
#
loop_
_entity_poly.entity_id
_entity_poly.type
_entity_poly.pdbx_seq_one_letter_code
_entity_poly.pdbx_strand_id
1 'polypeptide(L)'
;MNFFSNYFKKITILVSVLLLITNYCLSQQNFPVPYKNIILHEKPKDLPLITLEDKKIGKDIDIIFNKKLTVVNFWATWCAPCKEEMPSLDKMVSILDKNNIEVIAINVEAIDYKKSKSFLDDLKIKNFDSFFDKDLRVV
;
A
#
# COMPACT_ATOMS: atom_id res chain seq x y z
N MET A 1 -56.59 -5.11 28.19
CA MET A 1 -55.55 -6.15 27.98
C MET A 1 -54.83 -6.04 26.60
N ASN A 2 -55.11 -5.04 25.78
CA ASN A 2 -54.56 -4.89 24.42
C ASN A 2 -53.37 -3.91 24.28
N PHE A 3 -53.08 -3.10 25.31
CA PHE A 3 -52.06 -2.07 25.23
C PHE A 3 -50.63 -2.63 25.27
N PHE A 4 -50.39 -3.64 26.10
CA PHE A 4 -49.09 -4.32 26.20
C PHE A 4 -48.74 -5.13 24.94
N SER A 5 -49.75 -5.78 24.33
CA SER A 5 -49.53 -6.55 23.10
C SER A 5 -49.05 -5.69 21.91
N ASN A 6 -49.64 -4.49 21.77
CA ASN A 6 -49.26 -3.57 20.70
C ASN A 6 -47.87 -2.92 20.93
N TYR A 7 -47.51 -2.73 22.20
CA TYR A 7 -46.18 -2.22 22.53
C TYR A 7 -45.07 -3.27 22.22
N PHE A 8 -45.27 -4.50 22.58
CA PHE A 8 -44.36 -5.59 22.24
C PHE A 8 -44.22 -5.79 20.74
N LYS A 9 -45.27 -5.76 19.95
CA LYS A 9 -45.21 -5.83 18.49
C LYS A 9 -44.41 -4.69 17.88
N LYS A 10 -44.54 -3.46 18.37
CA LYS A 10 -43.75 -2.32 17.88
C LYS A 10 -42.27 -2.48 18.20
N ILE A 11 -41.91 -2.94 19.39
CA ILE A 11 -40.51 -3.19 19.77
C ILE A 11 -39.90 -4.31 18.89
N THR A 12 -40.63 -5.39 18.64
CA THR A 12 -40.14 -6.51 17.83
C THR A 12 -39.86 -6.05 16.39
N ILE A 13 -40.75 -5.24 15.82
CA ILE A 13 -40.56 -4.66 14.48
C ILE A 13 -39.35 -3.74 14.46
N LEU A 14 -39.16 -2.90 15.48
CA LEU A 14 -38.04 -1.96 15.57
C LEU A 14 -36.70 -2.69 15.67
N VAL A 15 -36.64 -3.76 16.47
CA VAL A 15 -35.45 -4.60 16.60
C VAL A 15 -35.14 -5.36 15.30
N SER A 16 -36.17 -5.89 14.61
CA SER A 16 -35.95 -6.59 13.33
C SER A 16 -35.46 -5.63 12.24
N VAL A 17 -35.98 -4.40 12.18
CA VAL A 17 -35.52 -3.38 11.24
C VAL A 17 -34.06 -2.96 11.55
N LEU A 18 -33.73 -2.81 12.84
CA LEU A 18 -32.37 -2.48 13.25
C LEU A 18 -31.38 -3.59 12.87
N LEU A 19 -31.74 -4.87 13.05
CA LEU A 19 -30.94 -6.04 12.64
C LEU A 19 -30.80 -6.13 11.11
N LEU A 20 -31.81 -5.77 10.34
CA LEU A 20 -31.72 -5.72 8.88
C LEU A 20 -30.79 -4.59 8.40
N ILE A 21 -30.83 -3.43 9.03
CA ILE A 21 -29.94 -2.30 8.70
C ILE A 21 -28.49 -2.63 9.05
N THR A 22 -28.23 -3.28 10.18
CA THR A 22 -26.85 -3.70 10.55
C THR A 22 -26.29 -4.73 9.60
N ASN A 23 -27.08 -5.71 9.17
CA ASN A 23 -26.66 -6.69 8.16
C ASN A 23 -26.44 -6.05 6.79
N TYR A 24 -27.25 -5.06 6.40
CA TYR A 24 -27.08 -4.32 5.15
C TYR A 24 -25.78 -3.47 5.18
N CYS A 25 -25.47 -2.83 6.30
CA CYS A 25 -24.25 -2.04 6.47
C CYS A 25 -22.98 -2.91 6.44
N LEU A 26 -23.02 -4.12 7.00
CA LEU A 26 -21.90 -5.07 6.98
C LEU A 26 -21.67 -5.71 5.59
N SER A 27 -22.73 -5.79 4.76
CA SER A 27 -22.62 -6.38 3.42
C SER A 27 -22.02 -5.43 2.37
N GLN A 28 -21.89 -4.16 2.66
CA GLN A 28 -21.37 -3.15 1.72
C GLN A 28 -19.86 -2.89 1.80
N GLN A 29 -19.09 -3.74 2.48
CA GLN A 29 -17.62 -3.66 2.44
C GLN A 29 -17.00 -4.27 1.17
N ASN A 30 -17.74 -4.35 0.09
CA ASN A 30 -17.15 -4.56 -1.21
C ASN A 30 -16.53 -3.25 -1.67
N PHE A 31 -15.25 -3.06 -1.35
CA PHE A 31 -14.45 -2.04 -2.01
C PHE A 31 -14.41 -2.38 -3.51
N PRO A 32 -15.05 -1.61 -4.38
CA PRO A 32 -14.85 -1.77 -5.82
C PRO A 32 -13.48 -1.14 -6.13
N VAL A 33 -12.41 -1.83 -5.74
CA VAL A 33 -11.11 -1.48 -6.30
C VAL A 33 -11.14 -2.05 -7.71
N PRO A 34 -11.01 -1.25 -8.76
CA PRO A 34 -10.90 -1.77 -10.11
C PRO A 34 -9.54 -2.48 -10.21
N TYR A 35 -9.49 -3.76 -9.83
CA TYR A 35 -8.30 -4.63 -9.98
C TYR A 35 -7.95 -4.91 -11.44
N LYS A 36 -8.35 -4.04 -12.36
CA LYS A 36 -8.19 -4.27 -13.80
C LYS A 36 -6.74 -4.51 -14.22
N ASN A 37 -5.79 -4.04 -13.41
CA ASN A 37 -4.35 -4.12 -13.70
C ASN A 37 -3.57 -4.88 -12.62
N ILE A 38 -4.25 -5.62 -11.73
CA ILE A 38 -3.58 -6.43 -10.70
C ILE A 38 -3.60 -7.89 -11.13
N ILE A 39 -2.42 -8.49 -11.17
CA ILE A 39 -2.26 -9.92 -11.40
C ILE A 39 -2.08 -10.60 -10.04
N LEU A 40 -3.06 -11.41 -9.65
CA LEU A 40 -2.97 -12.23 -8.46
C LEU A 40 -2.39 -13.59 -8.85
N HIS A 41 -1.31 -13.99 -8.19
CA HIS A 41 -0.74 -15.32 -8.36
C HIS A 41 -1.40 -16.29 -7.38
N GLU A 42 -1.91 -17.42 -7.87
CA GLU A 42 -2.54 -18.47 -7.03
C GLU A 42 -1.56 -19.10 -6.04
N LYS A 43 -0.29 -19.12 -6.37
CA LYS A 43 0.78 -19.64 -5.52
C LYS A 43 1.87 -18.59 -5.37
N PRO A 44 2.46 -18.46 -4.17
CA PRO A 44 3.65 -17.65 -3.99
C PRO A 44 4.74 -18.07 -4.97
N LYS A 45 5.46 -17.10 -5.50
CA LYS A 45 6.68 -17.33 -6.30
C LYS A 45 7.87 -16.99 -5.44
N ASP A 46 8.92 -17.78 -5.53
CA ASP A 46 10.19 -17.44 -4.91
C ASP A 46 10.74 -16.18 -5.56
N LEU A 47 11.13 -15.22 -4.72
CA LEU A 47 11.80 -14.03 -5.18
C LEU A 47 13.30 -14.32 -5.28
N PRO A 48 13.96 -13.92 -6.37
CA PRO A 48 15.41 -14.01 -6.45
C PRO A 48 16.04 -13.08 -5.40
N LEU A 49 17.31 -13.34 -5.06
CA LEU A 49 18.10 -12.39 -4.28
C LEU A 49 18.20 -11.09 -5.07
N ILE A 50 17.75 -10.00 -4.47
CA ILE A 50 17.76 -8.67 -5.06
C ILE A 50 18.87 -7.87 -4.39
N THR A 51 19.90 -7.52 -5.15
CA THR A 51 20.98 -6.65 -4.71
C THR A 51 20.82 -5.28 -5.36
N LEU A 52 20.69 -4.24 -4.56
CA LEU A 52 20.49 -2.86 -5.02
C LEU A 52 21.58 -1.95 -4.47
N GLU A 53 21.86 -0.86 -5.17
CA GLU A 53 22.78 0.17 -4.71
C GLU A 53 22.07 1.09 -3.71
N ASP A 54 22.59 1.18 -2.49
CA ASP A 54 22.27 2.26 -1.57
C ASP A 54 23.25 3.42 -1.78
N LYS A 55 22.84 4.41 -2.56
CA LYS A 55 23.68 5.58 -2.88
C LYS A 55 23.96 6.50 -1.71
N LYS A 56 23.20 6.39 -0.62
CA LYS A 56 23.42 7.13 0.61
C LYS A 56 24.71 6.70 1.31
N ILE A 57 24.99 5.39 1.26
CA ILE A 57 26.20 4.80 1.83
C ILE A 57 27.22 4.37 0.79
N GLY A 58 26.87 4.46 -0.49
CA GLY A 58 27.75 4.11 -1.63
C GLY A 58 28.09 2.63 -1.71
N LYS A 59 27.17 1.74 -1.33
CA LYS A 59 27.37 0.28 -1.30
C LYS A 59 26.17 -0.46 -1.89
N ASP A 60 26.46 -1.62 -2.45
CA ASP A 60 25.43 -2.59 -2.82
C ASP A 60 24.95 -3.31 -1.54
N ILE A 61 23.64 -3.46 -1.41
CA ILE A 61 22.98 -4.14 -0.30
C ILE A 61 22.02 -5.20 -0.82
N ASP A 62 21.91 -6.29 -0.10
CA ASP A 62 20.90 -7.32 -0.36
C ASP A 62 19.59 -6.93 0.31
N ILE A 63 18.51 -6.96 -0.47
CA ILE A 63 17.17 -6.65 0.03
C ILE A 63 16.60 -7.91 0.68
N ILE A 64 16.25 -7.79 1.95
CA ILE A 64 15.67 -8.88 2.74
C ILE A 64 14.19 -8.58 3.00
N PHE A 65 13.32 -9.40 2.42
CA PHE A 65 11.88 -9.32 2.60
C PHE A 65 11.46 -10.05 3.90
N ASN A 66 11.44 -9.35 5.01
CA ASN A 66 11.14 -9.92 6.33
C ASN A 66 9.82 -9.43 6.94
N LYS A 67 9.04 -8.65 6.18
CA LYS A 67 7.74 -8.13 6.59
C LYS A 67 6.60 -8.99 6.05
N LYS A 68 5.41 -8.88 6.66
CA LYS A 68 4.21 -9.56 6.17
C LYS A 68 3.75 -9.06 4.80
N LEU A 69 3.99 -7.78 4.54
CA LEU A 69 3.69 -7.13 3.27
C LEU A 69 4.82 -6.18 2.91
N THR A 70 5.41 -6.39 1.77
CA THR A 70 6.36 -5.46 1.16
C THR A 70 5.77 -4.94 -0.15
N VAL A 71 5.68 -3.63 -0.28
CA VAL A 71 5.30 -2.96 -1.53
C VAL A 71 6.59 -2.52 -2.21
N VAL A 72 6.87 -3.09 -3.37
CA VAL A 72 8.00 -2.68 -4.21
C VAL A 72 7.50 -1.70 -5.25
N ASN A 73 8.03 -0.49 -5.24
CA ASN A 73 7.66 0.58 -6.17
C ASN A 73 8.86 0.94 -7.05
N PHE A 74 8.73 0.74 -8.36
CA PHE A 74 9.73 1.16 -9.34
C PHE A 74 9.42 2.58 -9.81
N TRP A 75 10.43 3.47 -9.84
CA TRP A 75 10.25 4.86 -10.19
C TRP A 75 11.42 5.48 -10.95
N ALA A 76 11.15 6.60 -11.63
CA ALA A 76 12.16 7.43 -12.25
C ALA A 76 11.70 8.90 -12.24
N THR A 77 12.63 9.85 -12.40
CA THR A 77 12.31 11.29 -12.37
C THR A 77 11.43 11.73 -13.54
N TRP A 78 11.47 11.03 -14.66
CA TRP A 78 10.64 11.27 -15.84
C TRP A 78 9.28 10.56 -15.82
N CYS A 79 9.03 9.69 -14.84
CA CYS A 79 7.80 8.90 -14.72
C CYS A 79 6.68 9.77 -14.12
N ALA A 80 5.77 10.26 -14.95
CA ALA A 80 4.67 11.12 -14.49
C ALA A 80 3.73 10.41 -13.51
N PRO A 81 3.23 9.17 -13.73
CA PRO A 81 2.40 8.49 -12.73
C PRO A 81 3.14 8.25 -11.41
N CYS A 82 4.46 8.00 -11.43
CA CYS A 82 5.22 7.83 -10.18
C CYS A 82 5.18 9.10 -9.31
N LYS A 83 5.22 10.29 -9.91
CA LYS A 83 5.09 11.56 -9.18
C LYS A 83 3.76 11.69 -8.45
N GLU A 84 2.70 11.14 -9.02
CA GLU A 84 1.35 11.21 -8.46
C GLU A 84 1.15 10.17 -7.34
N GLU A 85 1.71 8.96 -7.48
CA GLU A 85 1.49 7.87 -6.53
C GLU A 85 2.41 7.89 -5.32
N MET A 86 3.68 8.32 -5.47
CA MET A 86 4.68 8.29 -4.38
C MET A 86 4.25 9.03 -3.11
N PRO A 87 3.63 10.23 -3.16
CA PRO A 87 3.12 10.88 -1.95
C PRO A 87 2.02 10.07 -1.23
N SER A 88 1.21 9.31 -1.98
CA SER A 88 0.20 8.43 -1.41
C SER A 88 0.82 7.21 -0.73
N LEU A 89 1.88 6.65 -1.31
CA LEU A 89 2.68 5.58 -0.70
C LEU A 89 3.36 6.06 0.59
N ASP A 90 3.94 7.26 0.58
CA ASP A 90 4.57 7.86 1.77
C ASP A 90 3.56 8.05 2.91
N LYS A 91 2.36 8.56 2.59
CA LYS A 91 1.27 8.66 3.54
C LYS A 91 0.83 7.29 4.05
N MET A 92 0.73 6.29 3.19
CA MET A 92 0.39 4.92 3.56
C MET A 92 1.37 4.38 4.60
N VAL A 93 2.67 4.51 4.38
CA VAL A 93 3.71 4.07 5.34
C VAL A 93 3.58 4.80 6.68
N SER A 94 3.17 6.08 6.68
CA SER A 94 3.03 6.86 7.90
C SER A 94 1.89 6.38 8.82
N ILE A 95 0.85 5.76 8.25
CA ILE A 95 -0.36 5.33 8.97
C ILE A 95 -0.42 3.83 9.24
N LEU A 96 0.35 3.03 8.50
CA LEU A 96 0.37 1.58 8.65
C LEU A 96 1.37 1.12 9.71
N ASP A 97 1.19 -0.10 10.19
CA ASP A 97 2.11 -0.73 11.14
C ASP A 97 3.47 -1.01 10.48
N LYS A 98 4.44 -0.19 10.79
CA LYS A 98 5.83 -0.30 10.28
C LYS A 98 6.53 -1.61 10.66
N ASN A 99 6.02 -2.36 11.64
CA ASN A 99 6.58 -3.66 11.99
C ASN A 99 6.20 -4.76 11.00
N ASN A 100 5.06 -4.58 10.31
CA ASN A 100 4.50 -5.58 9.43
C ASN A 100 4.49 -5.18 7.95
N ILE A 101 4.61 -3.89 7.65
CA ILE A 101 4.48 -3.36 6.29
C ILE A 101 5.66 -2.44 5.99
N GLU A 102 6.23 -2.58 4.81
CA GLU A 102 7.29 -1.71 4.30
C GLU A 102 7.06 -1.32 2.85
N VAL A 103 7.63 -0.20 2.45
CA VAL A 103 7.74 0.21 1.04
C VAL A 103 9.21 0.28 0.69
N ILE A 104 9.58 -0.42 -0.38
CA ILE A 104 10.91 -0.38 -0.98
C ILE A 104 10.77 0.33 -2.32
N ALA A 105 11.27 1.56 -2.40
CA ALA A 105 11.30 2.30 -3.65
C ALA A 105 12.60 2.03 -4.40
N ILE A 106 12.50 1.65 -5.67
CA ILE A 106 13.64 1.31 -6.53
C ILE A 106 13.69 2.30 -7.69
N ASN A 107 14.73 3.11 -7.73
CA ASN A 107 14.97 3.98 -8.87
C ASN A 107 15.60 3.18 -10.00
N VAL A 108 14.98 3.22 -11.18
CA VAL A 108 15.43 2.53 -12.40
C VAL A 108 16.10 3.47 -13.40
N GLU A 109 16.59 4.60 -12.92
CA GLU A 109 17.25 5.62 -13.73
C GLU A 109 18.70 5.79 -13.30
N ALA A 110 19.60 5.91 -14.26
CA ALA A 110 21.02 6.17 -13.99
C ALA A 110 21.26 7.63 -13.59
N ILE A 111 20.82 8.02 -12.39
CA ILE A 111 21.03 9.37 -11.84
C ILE A 111 21.90 9.33 -10.58
N ASP A 112 22.50 10.46 -10.25
CA ASP A 112 23.22 10.59 -8.99
C ASP A 112 22.26 10.72 -7.78
N TYR A 113 22.81 10.43 -6.60
CA TYR A 113 22.05 10.50 -5.34
C TYR A 113 21.46 11.88 -5.08
N LYS A 114 22.19 12.96 -5.39
CA LYS A 114 21.74 14.33 -5.12
C LYS A 114 20.48 14.68 -5.93
N LYS A 115 20.45 14.29 -7.20
CA LYS A 115 19.30 14.50 -8.09
C LYS A 115 18.10 13.69 -7.64
N SER A 116 18.32 12.42 -7.30
CA SER A 116 17.28 11.55 -6.75
C SER A 116 16.70 12.10 -5.44
N LYS A 117 17.59 12.51 -4.52
CA LYS A 117 17.15 13.08 -3.24
C LYS A 117 16.37 14.37 -3.43
N SER A 118 16.83 15.29 -4.28
CA SER A 118 16.11 16.53 -4.57
C SER A 118 14.69 16.22 -5.08
N PHE A 119 14.55 15.24 -5.97
CA PHE A 119 13.23 14.83 -6.49
C PHE A 119 12.31 14.30 -5.38
N LEU A 120 12.82 13.45 -4.48
CA LEU A 120 12.03 12.92 -3.35
C LEU A 120 11.66 14.03 -2.35
N ASP A 121 12.58 14.98 -2.11
CA ASP A 121 12.33 16.13 -1.24
C ASP A 121 11.23 17.05 -1.83
N ASP A 122 11.25 17.29 -3.15
CA ASP A 122 10.21 18.06 -3.85
C ASP A 122 8.83 17.42 -3.73
N LEU A 123 8.76 16.09 -3.73
CA LEU A 123 7.55 15.31 -3.49
C LEU A 123 7.22 15.16 -2.00
N LYS A 124 8.04 15.68 -1.09
CA LYS A 124 7.89 15.60 0.37
C LYS A 124 7.87 14.17 0.92
N ILE A 125 8.60 13.26 0.28
CA ILE A 125 8.75 11.88 0.73
C ILE A 125 9.65 11.83 1.97
N LYS A 126 9.17 11.18 3.06
CA LYS A 126 9.84 11.16 4.37
C LYS A 126 9.86 9.78 5.04
N ASN A 127 8.96 8.89 4.66
CA ASN A 127 8.70 7.66 5.40
C ASN A 127 9.33 6.42 4.78
N PHE A 128 9.92 6.53 3.58
CA PHE A 128 10.71 5.48 2.96
C PHE A 128 11.93 6.04 2.22
N ASP A 129 12.97 5.21 2.10
CA ASP A 129 14.17 5.50 1.32
C ASP A 129 14.06 4.89 -0.08
N SER A 130 14.91 5.34 -1.02
CA SER A 130 15.02 4.78 -2.35
C SER A 130 16.38 4.14 -2.57
N PHE A 131 16.34 2.95 -3.15
CA PHE A 131 17.50 2.24 -3.65
C PHE A 131 17.61 2.39 -5.17
N PHE A 132 18.70 1.88 -5.76
CA PHE A 132 18.97 2.07 -7.18
C PHE A 132 19.30 0.72 -7.84
N ASP A 133 18.58 0.43 -8.92
CA ASP A 133 18.87 -0.68 -9.82
C ASP A 133 19.69 -0.18 -11.02
N LYS A 134 20.96 0.16 -10.75
CA LYS A 134 21.85 0.77 -11.75
C LYS A 134 22.07 -0.08 -13.01
N ASP A 135 21.94 -1.37 -12.89
CA ASP A 135 22.19 -2.34 -13.97
C ASP A 135 20.89 -2.88 -14.58
N LEU A 136 19.73 -2.37 -14.14
CA LEU A 136 18.38 -2.80 -14.55
C LEU A 136 18.20 -4.33 -14.45
N ARG A 137 18.70 -4.93 -13.36
CA ARG A 137 18.65 -6.38 -13.14
C ARG A 137 17.36 -6.86 -12.50
N VAL A 138 16.59 -5.94 -11.95
CA VAL A 138 15.34 -6.24 -11.21
C VAL A 138 14.10 -5.93 -12.04
N VAL A 139 14.24 -5.21 -13.14
CA VAL A 139 13.13 -4.76 -14.00
C VAL A 139 13.04 -5.62 -15.27
#